data_4036b1a364f91a02129b969656dd6b1c
#
_entry.id   4036b1a364f91a02129b969656dd6b1c
#
_cell.length_a   1.000
_cell.length_b   1.000
_cell.length_c   1.000
_cell.angle_alpha   90.00
_cell.angle_beta   90.00
_cell.angle_gamma   90.00
#
_symmetry.space_group_name_H-M   'P 1'
#
loop_
_entity.id
_entity.type
_entity.pdbx_description
1 polymer ?
#
loop_
_entity_poly.entity_id
_entity_poly.type
_entity_poly.pdbx_seq_one_letter_code
_entity_poly.pdbx_strand_id
1 'polypeptide(L)'
;MSIQPRIGGSSGGKTPDEIVLERTKFLKKNLPPLIDKSEGKKDMFKQDKQGLIPSLSTVLLQEVSRFNKLLTVMRNTLVLLKKAIKGFIVMSEELDAMYSSFTNGRVPKNWEKVAYPSLKPLTTWYQDLILRVEFMNNWLVNGQPHAFWMSGFFFPQGFLTGCLQTHARNYKIAIDRLSFSFHIMAEEEPTEIEESPEDGVYIYGLYMDGARWDRENTIVADQNPSEMYSRMPLIWFKPVEDYKPDPEEYSCPVYKTSVRAGMLSTTGQSTNFIITVEMPTKELPRVWILKAAALLCQLNE
;
A
#
# COMPACT_ATOMS: atom_id res chain seq x y z
N MET A 1 -44.41 -4.27 -39.14
CA MET A 1 -43.29 -4.07 -38.23
C MET A 1 -42.43 -2.96 -38.78
N SER A 2 -42.53 -1.78 -38.19
CA SER A 2 -41.81 -0.57 -38.61
C SER A 2 -40.49 -0.52 -37.85
N ILE A 3 -39.39 -0.63 -38.55
CA ILE A 3 -38.03 -0.44 -38.02
C ILE A 3 -37.82 1.06 -37.97
N GLN A 4 -37.84 1.64 -36.75
CA GLN A 4 -37.44 3.02 -36.57
C GLN A 4 -35.90 3.13 -36.66
N PRO A 5 -35.35 3.99 -37.52
CA PRO A 5 -33.93 4.25 -37.53
C PRO A 5 -33.54 4.97 -36.23
N ARG A 6 -32.57 4.43 -35.52
CA ARG A 6 -31.92 5.15 -34.40
C ARG A 6 -31.23 6.37 -35.00
N ILE A 7 -31.76 7.53 -34.73
CA ILE A 7 -31.09 8.80 -35.01
C ILE A 7 -29.93 8.87 -34.01
N GLY A 8 -28.74 8.55 -34.49
CA GLY A 8 -27.49 8.80 -33.76
C GLY A 8 -27.25 10.31 -33.69
N GLY A 9 -27.56 10.92 -32.57
CA GLY A 9 -27.14 12.27 -32.30
C GLY A 9 -25.64 12.35 -32.30
N SER A 10 -25.02 12.97 -33.28
CA SER A 10 -23.59 13.33 -33.28
C SER A 10 -23.39 14.50 -32.31
N SER A 11 -23.31 14.19 -31.02
CA SER A 11 -22.57 15.03 -30.11
C SER A 11 -21.10 14.70 -30.33
N GLY A 12 -20.21 15.68 -30.56
CA GLY A 12 -18.81 15.53 -30.92
C GLY A 12 -17.95 14.88 -29.82
N GLY A 13 -18.38 13.74 -29.30
CA GLY A 13 -17.69 12.93 -28.29
C GLY A 13 -16.84 11.85 -28.96
N LYS A 14 -15.68 11.59 -28.37
CA LYS A 14 -14.77 10.51 -28.79
C LYS A 14 -15.49 9.16 -28.74
N THR A 15 -15.17 8.28 -29.69
CA THR A 15 -15.65 6.89 -29.65
C THR A 15 -15.04 6.13 -28.47
N PRO A 16 -15.67 5.06 -27.99
CA PRO A 16 -15.09 4.22 -26.94
C PRO A 16 -13.67 3.73 -27.27
N ASP A 17 -13.42 3.36 -28.54
CA ASP A 17 -12.10 2.94 -29.01
C ASP A 17 -11.07 4.06 -28.90
N GLU A 18 -11.42 5.28 -29.26
CA GLU A 18 -10.55 6.44 -29.13
C GLU A 18 -10.20 6.71 -27.67
N ILE A 19 -11.19 6.64 -26.77
CA ILE A 19 -10.99 6.83 -25.33
C ILE A 19 -10.05 5.79 -24.76
N VAL A 20 -10.31 4.50 -25.04
CA VAL A 20 -9.47 3.41 -24.54
C VAL A 20 -8.07 3.47 -25.14
N LEU A 21 -7.95 3.83 -26.43
CA LEU A 21 -6.65 3.98 -27.09
C LEU A 21 -5.82 5.13 -26.50
N GLU A 22 -6.45 6.26 -26.19
CA GLU A 22 -5.77 7.40 -25.53
C GLU A 22 -5.30 7.01 -24.13
N ARG A 23 -6.18 6.40 -23.32
CA ARG A 23 -5.80 5.87 -21.99
C ARG A 23 -4.63 4.90 -22.09
N THR A 24 -4.70 3.95 -23.02
CA THR A 24 -3.63 2.97 -23.26
C THR A 24 -2.30 3.64 -23.63
N LYS A 25 -2.33 4.66 -24.49
CA LYS A 25 -1.15 5.43 -24.88
C LYS A 25 -0.58 6.21 -23.69
N PHE A 26 -1.45 6.89 -22.92
CA PHE A 26 -1.07 7.67 -21.76
C PHE A 26 -0.39 6.79 -20.70
N LEU A 27 -1.05 5.69 -20.30
CA LEU A 27 -0.52 4.75 -19.32
C LEU A 27 0.81 4.16 -19.80
N LYS A 28 0.90 3.74 -21.07
CA LYS A 28 2.14 3.18 -21.61
C LYS A 28 3.29 4.19 -21.63
N LYS A 29 3.02 5.46 -21.95
CA LYS A 29 4.04 6.52 -22.03
C LYS A 29 4.62 6.85 -20.66
N ASN A 30 3.76 6.86 -19.65
CA ASN A 30 4.13 7.30 -18.29
C ASN A 30 4.43 6.12 -17.36
N LEU A 31 4.37 4.86 -17.85
CA LEU A 31 4.67 3.68 -17.03
C LEU A 31 6.16 3.70 -16.63
N PRO A 32 6.46 3.65 -15.32
CA PRO A 32 7.84 3.65 -14.84
C PRO A 32 8.66 2.53 -15.46
N PRO A 33 9.98 2.71 -15.63
CA PRO A 33 10.87 1.61 -15.99
C PRO A 33 10.83 0.52 -14.91
N LEU A 34 11.35 -0.67 -15.24
CA LEU A 34 11.61 -1.69 -14.22
C LEU A 34 12.68 -1.16 -13.27
N ILE A 35 12.51 -1.44 -11.99
CA ILE A 35 13.51 -1.08 -10.97
C ILE A 35 14.73 -1.99 -11.18
N ASP A 36 15.88 -1.40 -11.48
CA ASP A 36 17.13 -2.13 -11.68
C ASP A 36 17.82 -2.39 -10.34
N LYS A 37 17.82 -3.64 -9.92
CA LYS A 37 18.45 -4.06 -8.67
C LYS A 37 19.97 -3.82 -8.64
N SER A 38 20.62 -3.68 -9.79
CA SER A 38 22.05 -3.42 -9.88
C SER A 38 22.44 -1.99 -9.48
N GLU A 39 21.46 -1.06 -9.49
CA GLU A 39 21.65 0.32 -9.06
C GLU A 39 21.64 0.49 -7.53
N GLY A 40 21.35 -0.59 -6.80
CA GLY A 40 21.26 -0.54 -5.33
C GLY A 40 22.58 -0.25 -4.65
N LYS A 41 22.52 0.52 -3.55
CA LYS A 41 23.67 0.81 -2.69
C LYS A 41 24.34 -0.50 -2.23
N LYS A 42 25.62 -0.70 -2.54
CA LYS A 42 26.37 -1.93 -2.22
C LYS A 42 26.35 -2.29 -0.74
N ASP A 43 26.42 -1.29 0.13
CA ASP A 43 26.45 -1.49 1.58
C ASP A 43 25.15 -2.10 2.13
N MET A 44 24.01 -1.84 1.48
CA MET A 44 22.72 -2.42 1.87
C MET A 44 22.66 -3.93 1.67
N PHE A 45 23.49 -4.48 0.78
CA PHE A 45 23.50 -5.90 0.42
C PHE A 45 24.76 -6.63 0.92
N LYS A 46 25.52 -5.98 1.78
CA LYS A 46 26.71 -6.59 2.39
C LYS A 46 26.29 -7.75 3.30
N GLN A 47 26.84 -8.91 3.02
CA GLN A 47 26.57 -10.10 3.82
C GLN A 47 27.31 -10.03 5.16
N ASP A 48 26.67 -10.54 6.20
CA ASP A 48 27.28 -10.78 7.50
C ASP A 48 28.22 -12.00 7.48
N LYS A 49 28.77 -12.34 8.63
CA LYS A 49 29.68 -13.52 8.79
C LYS A 49 28.99 -14.86 8.47
N GLN A 50 27.67 -14.89 8.44
CA GLN A 50 26.85 -16.08 8.14
C GLN A 50 26.40 -16.11 6.68
N GLY A 51 26.80 -15.13 5.86
CA GLY A 51 26.40 -15.01 4.46
C GLY A 51 24.99 -14.43 4.26
N LEU A 52 24.39 -13.83 5.29
CA LEU A 52 23.05 -13.27 5.24
C LEU A 52 23.12 -11.76 5.00
N ILE A 53 22.28 -11.26 4.09
CA ILE A 53 22.05 -9.83 3.91
C ILE A 53 21.11 -9.28 5.01
N PRO A 54 21.09 -7.95 5.26
CA PRO A 54 20.15 -7.33 6.19
C PRO A 54 18.70 -7.69 5.88
N SER A 55 17.89 -7.89 6.91
CA SER A 55 16.49 -8.33 6.74
C SER A 55 15.66 -7.35 5.93
N LEU A 56 15.83 -6.04 6.15
CA LEU A 56 15.12 -5.01 5.39
C LEU A 56 15.58 -4.95 3.92
N SER A 57 16.84 -5.25 3.63
CA SER A 57 17.31 -5.40 2.24
C SER A 57 16.67 -6.59 1.54
N THR A 58 16.46 -7.69 2.26
CA THR A 58 15.71 -8.85 1.74
C THR A 58 14.25 -8.46 1.41
N VAL A 59 13.60 -7.74 2.31
CA VAL A 59 12.24 -7.21 2.09
C VAL A 59 12.20 -6.32 0.84
N LEU A 60 13.12 -5.37 0.71
CA LEU A 60 13.20 -4.48 -0.45
C LEU A 60 13.32 -5.27 -1.77
N LEU A 61 14.23 -6.27 -1.83
CA LEU A 61 14.40 -7.08 -3.04
C LEU A 61 13.16 -7.89 -3.40
N GLN A 62 12.39 -8.36 -2.41
CA GLN A 62 11.12 -9.05 -2.63
C GLN A 62 10.05 -8.09 -3.15
N GLU A 63 9.92 -6.90 -2.55
CA GLU A 63 8.98 -5.87 -3.00
C GLU A 63 9.31 -5.41 -4.43
N VAL A 64 10.58 -5.08 -4.72
CA VAL A 64 11.05 -4.74 -6.07
C VAL A 64 10.71 -5.83 -7.09
N SER A 65 10.87 -7.11 -6.72
CA SER A 65 10.50 -8.23 -7.60
C SER A 65 9.01 -8.25 -7.93
N ARG A 66 8.15 -7.95 -6.95
CA ARG A 66 6.69 -7.89 -7.14
C ARG A 66 6.29 -6.70 -8.01
N PHE A 67 6.87 -5.50 -7.77
CA PHE A 67 6.64 -4.32 -8.62
C PHE A 67 7.08 -4.59 -10.06
N ASN A 68 8.27 -5.14 -10.26
CA ASN A 68 8.76 -5.46 -11.59
C ASN A 68 7.87 -6.48 -12.33
N LYS A 69 7.32 -7.46 -11.62
CA LYS A 69 6.34 -8.40 -12.18
C LYS A 69 5.08 -7.66 -12.64
N LEU A 70 4.51 -6.78 -11.80
CA LEU A 70 3.34 -5.98 -12.14
C LEU A 70 3.62 -5.08 -13.35
N LEU A 71 4.71 -4.32 -13.34
CA LEU A 71 5.10 -3.43 -14.44
C LEU A 71 5.29 -4.18 -15.76
N THR A 72 5.84 -5.39 -15.70
CA THR A 72 6.01 -6.27 -16.88
C THR A 72 4.65 -6.70 -17.45
N VAL A 73 3.74 -7.15 -16.60
CA VAL A 73 2.37 -7.51 -17.01
C VAL A 73 1.66 -6.32 -17.64
N MET A 74 1.71 -5.16 -17.00
CA MET A 74 1.10 -3.93 -17.50
C MET A 74 1.67 -3.54 -18.87
N ARG A 75 2.99 -3.54 -19.02
CA ARG A 75 3.67 -3.17 -20.25
C ARG A 75 3.26 -4.07 -21.41
N ASN A 76 3.25 -5.38 -21.20
CA ASN A 76 2.88 -6.37 -22.21
C ASN A 76 1.41 -6.26 -22.61
N THR A 77 0.51 -6.17 -21.65
CA THR A 77 -0.94 -6.10 -21.92
C THR A 77 -1.35 -4.79 -22.56
N LEU A 78 -0.73 -3.66 -22.21
CA LEU A 78 -0.95 -2.38 -22.89
C LEU A 78 -0.51 -2.42 -24.36
N VAL A 79 0.58 -3.12 -24.70
CA VAL A 79 1.01 -3.31 -26.09
C VAL A 79 0.01 -4.17 -26.87
N LEU A 80 -0.45 -5.28 -26.26
CA LEU A 80 -1.40 -6.19 -26.89
C LEU A 80 -2.75 -5.51 -27.08
N LEU A 81 -3.29 -4.82 -26.07
CA LEU A 81 -4.55 -4.09 -26.16
C LEU A 81 -4.51 -3.04 -27.29
N LYS A 82 -3.42 -2.27 -27.38
CA LYS A 82 -3.23 -1.30 -28.48
C LYS A 82 -3.25 -1.96 -29.85
N LYS A 83 -2.64 -3.15 -30.01
CA LYS A 83 -2.62 -3.90 -31.26
C LYS A 83 -4.00 -4.44 -31.60
N ALA A 84 -4.74 -4.95 -30.61
CA ALA A 84 -6.09 -5.49 -30.81
C ALA A 84 -7.10 -4.42 -31.22
N ILE A 85 -7.11 -3.26 -30.55
CA ILE A 85 -7.98 -2.12 -30.92
C ILE A 85 -7.70 -1.66 -32.36
N LYS A 86 -6.44 -1.73 -32.82
CA LYS A 86 -6.06 -1.37 -34.17
C LYS A 86 -6.28 -2.49 -35.22
N GLY A 87 -6.79 -3.64 -34.82
CA GLY A 87 -7.05 -4.77 -35.69
C GLY A 87 -5.82 -5.55 -36.13
N PHE A 88 -4.63 -5.34 -35.51
CA PHE A 88 -3.42 -6.09 -35.85
C PHE A 88 -3.38 -7.50 -35.27
N ILE A 89 -4.16 -7.76 -34.22
CA ILE A 89 -4.34 -9.05 -33.56
C ILE A 89 -5.82 -9.22 -33.17
N VAL A 90 -6.23 -10.48 -33.02
CA VAL A 90 -7.58 -10.81 -32.57
C VAL A 90 -7.77 -10.34 -31.10
N MET A 91 -8.92 -9.77 -30.80
CA MET A 91 -9.33 -9.42 -29.44
C MET A 91 -9.63 -10.71 -28.67
N SER A 92 -8.76 -11.06 -27.72
CA SER A 92 -9.00 -12.20 -26.82
C SER A 92 -9.98 -11.81 -25.71
N GLU A 93 -10.59 -12.78 -25.05
CA GLU A 93 -11.47 -12.56 -23.90
C GLU A 93 -10.80 -11.72 -22.79
N GLU A 94 -9.52 -11.96 -22.52
CA GLU A 94 -8.74 -11.19 -21.54
C GLU A 94 -8.55 -9.73 -21.97
N LEU A 95 -8.27 -9.49 -23.26
CA LEU A 95 -8.12 -8.12 -23.79
C LEU A 95 -9.46 -7.39 -23.86
N ASP A 96 -10.55 -8.09 -24.14
CA ASP A 96 -11.90 -7.53 -24.13
C ASP A 96 -12.32 -7.13 -22.70
N ALA A 97 -12.05 -7.97 -21.71
CA ALA A 97 -12.25 -7.65 -20.30
C ALA A 97 -11.42 -6.44 -19.84
N MET A 98 -10.17 -6.32 -20.33
CA MET A 98 -9.32 -5.17 -20.08
C MET A 98 -9.85 -3.90 -20.78
N TYR A 99 -10.33 -4.01 -22.00
CA TYR A 99 -10.98 -2.93 -22.74
C TYR A 99 -12.21 -2.39 -21.95
N SER A 100 -13.06 -3.30 -21.50
CA SER A 100 -14.23 -2.97 -20.68
C SER A 100 -13.86 -2.31 -19.36
N SER A 101 -12.79 -2.77 -18.71
CA SER A 101 -12.26 -2.15 -17.49
C SER A 101 -11.80 -0.72 -17.75
N PHE A 102 -11.09 -0.47 -18.83
CA PHE A 102 -10.64 0.87 -19.21
C PHE A 102 -11.79 1.80 -19.55
N THR A 103 -12.80 1.31 -20.26
CA THR A 103 -14.02 2.09 -20.54
C THR A 103 -14.70 2.57 -19.26
N ASN A 104 -14.73 1.69 -18.24
CA ASN A 104 -15.39 1.97 -16.95
C ASN A 104 -14.44 2.61 -15.90
N GLY A 105 -13.22 2.96 -16.25
CA GLY A 105 -12.27 3.57 -15.32
C GLY A 105 -11.82 2.64 -14.17
N ARG A 106 -11.86 1.32 -14.38
CA ARG A 106 -11.49 0.30 -13.39
C ARG A 106 -10.13 -0.30 -13.70
N VAL A 107 -9.46 -0.77 -12.67
CA VAL A 107 -8.23 -1.55 -12.82
C VAL A 107 -8.56 -2.89 -13.47
N PRO A 108 -7.81 -3.34 -14.51
CA PRO A 108 -8.04 -4.63 -15.12
C PRO A 108 -7.76 -5.80 -14.16
N LYS A 109 -8.60 -6.82 -14.22
CA LYS A 109 -8.47 -8.01 -13.33
C LYS A 109 -7.12 -8.73 -13.46
N ASN A 110 -6.52 -8.74 -14.66
CA ASN A 110 -5.21 -9.33 -14.88
C ASN A 110 -4.08 -8.56 -14.18
N TRP A 111 -4.25 -7.23 -13.97
CA TRP A 111 -3.35 -6.43 -13.16
C TRP A 111 -3.61 -6.64 -11.66
N GLU A 112 -4.88 -6.64 -11.24
CA GLU A 112 -5.26 -6.89 -9.83
C GLU A 112 -4.68 -8.20 -9.29
N LYS A 113 -4.65 -9.27 -10.09
CA LYS A 113 -4.10 -10.59 -9.71
C LYS A 113 -2.62 -10.56 -9.32
N VAL A 114 -1.87 -9.58 -9.80
CA VAL A 114 -0.42 -9.44 -9.56
C VAL A 114 -0.07 -8.13 -8.87
N ALA A 115 -1.08 -7.33 -8.52
CA ALA A 115 -0.95 -6.06 -7.84
C ALA A 115 -1.13 -6.20 -6.32
N TYR A 116 -0.86 -5.12 -5.60
CA TYR A 116 -1.25 -4.94 -4.21
C TYR A 116 -2.76 -4.72 -4.08
N PRO A 117 -3.38 -5.07 -2.94
CA PRO A 117 -4.79 -4.82 -2.72
C PRO A 117 -5.09 -3.31 -2.78
N SER A 118 -6.08 -2.92 -3.58
CA SER A 118 -6.54 -1.53 -3.68
C SER A 118 -7.97 -1.47 -4.17
N LEU A 119 -8.70 -0.45 -3.73
CA LEU A 119 -10.08 -0.15 -4.15
C LEU A 119 -10.15 1.12 -5.00
N LYS A 120 -9.00 1.72 -5.29
CA LYS A 120 -8.90 2.96 -6.08
C LYS A 120 -9.35 2.73 -7.52
N PRO A 121 -10.03 3.71 -8.14
CA PRO A 121 -10.28 3.69 -9.57
C PRO A 121 -8.97 3.78 -10.36
N LEU A 122 -9.00 3.42 -11.65
CA LEU A 122 -7.81 3.25 -12.50
C LEU A 122 -6.85 4.45 -12.45
N THR A 123 -7.37 5.67 -12.46
CA THR A 123 -6.54 6.88 -12.53
C THR A 123 -5.73 7.08 -11.25
N THR A 124 -6.40 7.08 -10.10
CA THR A 124 -5.74 7.26 -8.79
C THR A 124 -4.92 6.03 -8.39
N TRP A 125 -5.36 4.83 -8.77
CA TRP A 125 -4.55 3.61 -8.62
C TRP A 125 -3.24 3.69 -9.40
N TYR A 126 -3.28 4.22 -10.62
CA TYR A 126 -2.08 4.37 -11.45
C TYR A 126 -1.11 5.41 -10.87
N GLN A 127 -1.62 6.53 -10.36
CA GLN A 127 -0.81 7.54 -9.67
C GLN A 127 -0.17 6.94 -8.40
N ASP A 128 -0.94 6.21 -7.61
CA ASP A 128 -0.47 5.50 -6.43
C ASP A 128 0.63 4.47 -6.77
N LEU A 129 0.48 3.74 -7.88
CA LEU A 129 1.52 2.83 -8.38
C LEU A 129 2.85 3.57 -8.67
N ILE A 130 2.79 4.72 -9.33
CA ILE A 130 3.99 5.52 -9.64
C ILE A 130 4.70 5.91 -8.34
N LEU A 131 3.97 6.43 -7.34
CA LEU A 131 4.54 6.81 -6.05
C LEU A 131 5.18 5.63 -5.31
N ARG A 132 4.55 4.44 -5.37
CA ARG A 132 5.11 3.23 -4.76
C ARG A 132 6.39 2.76 -5.44
N VAL A 133 6.41 2.77 -6.77
CA VAL A 133 7.61 2.43 -7.56
C VAL A 133 8.74 3.41 -7.25
N GLU A 134 8.44 4.70 -7.17
CA GLU A 134 9.40 5.75 -6.81
C GLU A 134 9.91 5.56 -5.38
N PHE A 135 9.04 5.27 -4.41
CA PHE A 135 9.44 4.99 -3.04
C PHE A 135 10.42 3.81 -2.95
N MET A 136 10.14 2.70 -3.64
CA MET A 136 11.02 1.53 -3.66
C MET A 136 12.34 1.80 -4.38
N ASN A 137 12.30 2.55 -5.48
CA ASN A 137 13.50 2.93 -6.22
C ASN A 137 14.39 3.88 -5.41
N ASN A 138 13.79 4.86 -4.75
CA ASN A 138 14.52 5.79 -3.88
C ASN A 138 15.18 5.05 -2.71
N TRP A 139 14.49 4.09 -2.09
CA TRP A 139 15.10 3.25 -1.06
C TRP A 139 16.28 2.44 -1.61
N LEU A 140 16.13 1.84 -2.79
CA LEU A 140 17.18 1.05 -3.42
C LEU A 140 18.43 1.87 -3.73
N VAL A 141 18.25 3.05 -4.33
CA VAL A 141 19.35 3.90 -4.83
C VAL A 141 19.96 4.76 -3.71
N ASN A 142 19.13 5.37 -2.88
CA ASN A 142 19.57 6.34 -1.87
C ASN A 142 19.84 5.70 -0.50
N GLY A 143 19.39 4.47 -0.27
CA GLY A 143 19.47 3.80 1.01
C GLY A 143 18.16 3.85 1.78
N GLN A 144 18.16 3.25 2.97
CA GLN A 144 16.98 3.15 3.81
C GLN A 144 16.43 4.54 4.16
N PRO A 145 15.12 4.80 3.95
CA PRO A 145 14.50 6.06 4.34
C PRO A 145 14.41 6.20 5.87
N HIS A 146 14.32 7.41 6.39
CA HIS A 146 14.15 7.66 7.82
C HIS A 146 12.76 7.29 8.32
N ALA A 147 11.74 7.42 7.46
CA ALA A 147 10.38 6.99 7.73
C ALA A 147 9.84 6.16 6.55
N PHE A 148 8.98 5.18 6.84
CA PHE A 148 8.46 4.24 5.87
C PHE A 148 6.97 4.48 5.59
N TRP A 149 6.63 4.49 4.32
CA TRP A 149 5.24 4.56 3.87
C TRP A 149 4.59 3.17 3.94
N MET A 150 3.71 2.94 4.92
CA MET A 150 3.08 1.62 5.13
C MET A 150 2.34 1.13 3.89
N SER A 151 1.61 2.02 3.21
CA SER A 151 0.88 1.69 2.00
C SER A 151 1.78 1.31 0.82
N GLY A 152 3.04 1.75 0.82
CA GLY A 152 4.00 1.50 -0.26
C GLY A 152 4.34 0.04 -0.50
N PHE A 153 4.06 -0.85 0.47
CA PHE A 153 4.40 -2.27 0.40
C PHE A 153 3.28 -3.12 -0.21
N PHE A 154 3.63 -4.14 -0.98
CA PHE A 154 2.74 -5.25 -1.32
C PHE A 154 2.41 -6.10 -0.08
N PHE A 155 3.42 -6.34 0.73
CA PHE A 155 3.33 -7.22 1.90
C PHE A 155 3.87 -6.52 3.17
N PRO A 156 3.09 -5.58 3.73
CA PRO A 156 3.51 -4.82 4.91
C PRO A 156 3.81 -5.70 6.13
N GLN A 157 3.12 -6.84 6.30
CA GLN A 157 3.43 -7.79 7.39
C GLN A 157 4.85 -8.34 7.26
N GLY A 158 5.31 -8.63 6.03
CA GLY A 158 6.68 -9.07 5.77
C GLY A 158 7.71 -7.98 6.10
N PHE A 159 7.39 -6.72 5.82
CA PHE A 159 8.20 -5.58 6.22
C PHE A 159 8.33 -5.48 7.75
N LEU A 160 7.20 -5.53 8.48
CA LEU A 160 7.21 -5.50 9.95
C LEU A 160 7.99 -6.67 10.54
N THR A 161 7.84 -7.87 9.98
CA THR A 161 8.66 -9.03 10.37
C THR A 161 10.15 -8.77 10.13
N GLY A 162 10.51 -8.13 9.02
CA GLY A 162 11.89 -7.72 8.72
C GLY A 162 12.47 -6.75 9.74
N CYS A 163 11.64 -5.83 10.26
CA CYS A 163 12.02 -4.91 11.34
C CYS A 163 12.33 -5.67 12.63
N LEU A 164 11.44 -6.58 13.05
CA LEU A 164 11.68 -7.44 14.22
C LEU A 164 12.92 -8.33 14.05
N GLN A 165 13.13 -8.90 12.86
CA GLN A 165 14.33 -9.70 12.57
C GLN A 165 15.61 -8.87 12.64
N THR A 166 15.58 -7.62 12.22
CA THR A 166 16.73 -6.71 12.34
C THR A 166 17.09 -6.50 13.80
N HIS A 167 16.12 -6.18 14.64
CA HIS A 167 16.31 -6.02 16.08
C HIS A 167 16.79 -7.34 16.73
N ALA A 168 16.13 -8.46 16.42
CA ALA A 168 16.50 -9.79 16.91
C ALA A 168 17.99 -10.13 16.65
N ARG A 169 18.48 -9.83 15.45
CA ARG A 169 19.89 -10.06 15.08
C ARG A 169 20.86 -9.13 15.80
N ASN A 170 20.49 -7.85 15.93
CA ASN A 170 21.35 -6.85 16.59
C ASN A 170 21.54 -7.16 18.07
N TYR A 171 20.49 -7.56 18.75
CA TYR A 171 20.50 -7.79 20.21
C TYR A 171 20.56 -9.26 20.60
N LYS A 172 20.59 -10.19 19.63
CA LYS A 172 20.61 -11.65 19.85
C LYS A 172 19.42 -12.16 20.67
N ILE A 173 18.25 -11.61 20.41
CA ILE A 173 16.99 -11.97 21.04
C ILE A 173 16.23 -12.91 20.12
N ALA A 174 15.50 -13.88 20.67
CA ALA A 174 14.62 -14.75 19.88
C ALA A 174 13.42 -13.94 19.35
N ILE A 175 13.12 -14.07 18.05
CA ILE A 175 12.09 -13.25 17.37
C ILE A 175 10.70 -13.47 17.92
N ASP A 176 10.39 -14.66 18.43
CA ASP A 176 9.11 -15.02 19.04
C ASP A 176 8.82 -14.30 20.36
N ARG A 177 9.84 -13.71 20.98
CA ARG A 177 9.73 -12.85 22.15
C ARG A 177 9.55 -11.38 21.83
N LEU A 178 9.69 -11.01 20.56
CA LEU A 178 9.61 -9.61 20.11
C LEU A 178 8.21 -9.27 19.62
N SER A 179 7.75 -8.09 20.02
CA SER A 179 6.58 -7.41 19.49
C SER A 179 6.90 -5.93 19.30
N PHE A 180 5.91 -5.12 18.92
CA PHE A 180 6.07 -3.68 18.85
C PHE A 180 5.36 -2.99 20.01
N SER A 181 5.99 -1.97 20.56
CA SER A 181 5.31 -0.87 21.23
C SER A 181 5.14 0.29 20.25
N PHE A 182 4.15 1.13 20.47
CA PHE A 182 3.75 2.18 19.54
C PHE A 182 3.80 3.55 20.21
N HIS A 183 4.45 4.51 19.56
CA HIS A 183 4.50 5.88 20.01
C HIS A 183 4.03 6.80 18.89
N ILE A 184 2.88 7.44 19.07
CA ILE A 184 2.36 8.40 18.10
C ILE A 184 3.13 9.70 18.30
N MET A 185 3.77 10.15 17.23
CA MET A 185 4.69 11.27 17.23
C MET A 185 3.96 12.61 17.06
N ALA A 186 4.67 13.71 17.24
CA ALA A 186 4.15 15.05 16.94
C ALA A 186 4.24 15.35 15.43
N GLU A 187 5.24 14.78 14.76
CA GLU A 187 5.53 14.98 13.35
C GLU A 187 4.46 14.33 12.47
N GLU A 188 4.06 15.04 11.42
CA GLU A 188 3.01 14.62 10.49
C GLU A 188 3.56 14.14 9.15
N GLU A 189 4.68 14.75 8.74
CA GLU A 189 5.29 14.50 7.45
C GLU A 189 6.63 13.78 7.59
N PRO A 190 6.95 12.82 6.71
CA PRO A 190 8.25 12.15 6.74
C PRO A 190 9.43 13.09 6.53
N THR A 191 9.20 14.28 5.97
CA THR A 191 10.21 15.31 5.74
C THR A 191 10.63 16.05 7.01
N GLU A 192 9.86 15.93 8.09
CA GLU A 192 10.17 16.49 9.41
C GLU A 192 11.15 15.58 10.20
N ILE A 193 11.39 14.37 9.70
CA ILE A 193 12.28 13.40 10.32
C ILE A 193 13.67 13.53 9.73
N GLU A 194 14.63 13.98 10.53
CA GLU A 194 16.02 14.16 10.15
C GLU A 194 16.85 12.87 10.27
N GLU A 195 16.53 12.02 11.26
CA GLU A 195 17.27 10.79 11.55
C GLU A 195 16.34 9.60 11.76
N SER A 196 16.82 8.41 11.39
CA SER A 196 16.13 7.16 11.69
C SER A 196 16.16 6.88 13.20
N PRO A 197 15.16 6.18 13.78
CA PRO A 197 15.21 5.80 15.19
C PRO A 197 16.38 4.82 15.43
N GLU A 198 16.89 4.80 16.65
CA GLU A 198 17.92 3.85 17.06
C GLU A 198 17.44 2.41 16.86
N ASP A 199 16.21 2.13 17.23
CA ASP A 199 15.55 0.84 17.06
C ASP A 199 14.16 1.01 16.45
N GLY A 200 13.77 0.06 15.61
CA GLY A 200 12.46 0.04 14.96
C GLY A 200 12.40 0.97 13.76
N VAL A 201 11.21 1.49 13.49
CA VAL A 201 10.92 2.28 12.30
C VAL A 201 9.83 3.31 12.55
N TYR A 202 9.94 4.47 11.92
CA TYR A 202 8.86 5.43 11.82
C TYR A 202 7.96 5.08 10.64
N ILE A 203 6.64 5.08 10.86
CA ILE A 203 5.62 4.73 9.88
C ILE A 203 4.73 5.94 9.63
N TYR A 204 4.44 6.22 8.37
CA TYR A 204 3.49 7.25 7.95
C TYR A 204 2.48 6.74 6.91
N GLY A 205 1.50 7.58 6.59
CA GLY A 205 0.48 7.29 5.58
C GLY A 205 -0.64 6.40 6.10
N LEU A 206 -0.98 6.52 7.38
CA LEU A 206 -2.13 5.86 7.99
C LEU A 206 -3.28 6.86 8.18
N TYR A 207 -4.50 6.37 8.02
CA TYR A 207 -5.74 7.14 8.16
C TYR A 207 -6.65 6.46 9.16
N MET A 208 -7.20 7.22 10.11
CA MET A 208 -8.14 6.70 11.09
C MET A 208 -9.57 6.83 10.57
N ASP A 209 -10.32 5.75 10.63
CA ASP A 209 -11.74 5.62 10.31
C ASP A 209 -12.52 5.37 11.60
N GLY A 210 -13.67 6.02 11.77
CA GLY A 210 -14.54 5.85 12.96
C GLY A 210 -14.06 6.54 14.25
N ALA A 211 -12.91 7.22 14.20
CA ALA A 211 -12.33 8.02 15.27
C ALA A 211 -11.31 9.02 14.68
N ARG A 212 -10.69 9.84 15.53
CA ARG A 212 -9.55 10.69 15.20
C ARG A 212 -8.48 10.63 16.27
N TRP A 213 -7.27 11.01 15.92
CA TRP A 213 -6.23 11.30 16.88
C TRP A 213 -6.34 12.74 17.36
N ASP A 214 -6.55 12.92 18.66
CA ASP A 214 -6.52 14.23 19.31
C ASP A 214 -5.08 14.57 19.72
N ARG A 215 -4.47 15.50 18.98
CA ARG A 215 -3.06 15.87 19.16
C ARG A 215 -2.81 16.63 20.45
N GLU A 216 -3.76 17.46 20.88
CA GLU A 216 -3.61 18.28 22.09
C GLU A 216 -3.61 17.39 23.34
N ASN A 217 -4.50 16.41 23.37
CA ASN A 217 -4.63 15.48 24.49
C ASN A 217 -3.84 14.19 24.31
N THR A 218 -3.28 13.91 23.11
CA THR A 218 -2.55 12.69 22.75
C THR A 218 -3.34 11.40 23.01
N ILE A 219 -4.59 11.39 22.59
CA ILE A 219 -5.52 10.26 22.77
C ILE A 219 -6.39 10.04 21.53
N VAL A 220 -7.00 8.86 21.46
CA VAL A 220 -8.11 8.61 20.52
C VAL A 220 -9.34 9.39 20.97
N ALA A 221 -9.98 10.10 20.05
CA ALA A 221 -11.15 10.92 20.26
C ALA A 221 -12.21 10.70 19.18
N ASP A 222 -13.39 11.25 19.40
CA ASP A 222 -14.50 11.18 18.45
C ASP A 222 -14.13 11.87 17.13
N GLN A 223 -14.60 11.28 16.03
CA GLN A 223 -14.43 11.79 14.69
C GLN A 223 -15.06 13.19 14.57
N ASN A 224 -14.39 14.09 13.86
CA ASN A 224 -14.94 15.39 13.58
C ASN A 224 -16.20 15.29 12.69
N PRO A 225 -17.21 16.16 12.89
CA PRO A 225 -18.35 16.22 12.01
C PRO A 225 -17.92 16.45 10.55
N SER A 226 -18.50 15.71 9.62
CA SER A 226 -18.25 15.81 8.16
C SER A 226 -16.83 15.38 7.71
N GLU A 227 -16.00 14.85 8.57
CA GLU A 227 -14.71 14.25 8.23
C GLU A 227 -14.84 12.73 8.21
N MET A 228 -14.60 12.12 7.05
CA MET A 228 -14.75 10.66 6.87
C MET A 228 -13.53 9.91 7.41
N TYR A 229 -12.35 10.45 7.20
CA TYR A 229 -11.07 9.88 7.61
C TYR A 229 -10.17 10.96 8.19
N SER A 230 -9.49 10.65 9.25
CA SER A 230 -8.52 11.54 9.89
C SER A 230 -7.10 11.04 9.63
N ARG A 231 -6.22 11.90 9.13
CA ARG A 231 -4.82 11.54 8.92
C ARG A 231 -4.10 11.38 10.24
N MET A 232 -3.35 10.30 10.38
CA MET A 232 -2.51 10.08 11.55
C MET A 232 -1.15 10.78 11.41
N PRO A 233 -0.59 11.28 12.50
CA PRO A 233 0.84 11.59 12.59
C PRO A 233 1.70 10.35 12.34
N LEU A 234 3.02 10.53 12.29
CA LEU A 234 3.93 9.39 12.26
C LEU A 234 3.77 8.55 13.52
N ILE A 235 3.98 7.25 13.37
CA ILE A 235 3.97 6.30 14.49
C ILE A 235 5.32 5.59 14.53
N TRP A 236 5.98 5.66 15.66
CA TRP A 236 7.17 4.87 15.91
C TRP A 236 6.79 3.46 16.33
N PHE A 237 7.14 2.50 15.50
CA PHE A 237 7.02 1.06 15.77
C PHE A 237 8.35 0.60 16.38
N LYS A 238 8.40 0.55 17.70
CA LYS A 238 9.59 0.19 18.46
C LYS A 238 9.56 -1.28 18.87
N PRO A 239 10.52 -2.12 18.45
CA PRO A 239 10.61 -3.50 18.91
C PRO A 239 10.85 -3.56 20.43
N VAL A 240 10.13 -4.42 21.10
CA VAL A 240 10.23 -4.63 22.56
C VAL A 240 10.09 -6.12 22.86
N GLU A 241 10.92 -6.60 23.80
CA GLU A 241 10.88 -7.97 24.28
C GLU A 241 9.76 -8.15 25.32
N ASP A 242 9.04 -9.28 25.22
CA ASP A 242 7.95 -9.67 26.13
C ASP A 242 6.90 -8.57 26.37
N TYR A 243 6.58 -7.80 25.31
CA TYR A 243 5.60 -6.72 25.34
C TYR A 243 4.22 -7.20 25.78
N LYS A 244 3.62 -6.46 26.68
CA LYS A 244 2.24 -6.67 27.14
C LYS A 244 1.45 -5.39 26.88
N PRO A 245 0.40 -5.46 26.02
CA PRO A 245 -0.49 -4.33 25.80
C PRO A 245 -1.14 -3.86 27.10
N ASP A 246 -1.30 -2.56 27.27
CA ASP A 246 -2.08 -2.00 28.37
C ASP A 246 -3.58 -2.25 28.10
N PRO A 247 -4.31 -2.91 29.01
CA PRO A 247 -5.73 -3.17 28.83
C PRO A 247 -6.60 -1.92 28.83
N GLU A 248 -6.08 -0.78 29.28
CA GLU A 248 -6.77 0.52 29.25
C GLU A 248 -6.58 1.25 27.90
N GLU A 249 -5.60 0.85 27.10
CA GLU A 249 -5.40 1.38 25.74
C GLU A 249 -6.33 0.71 24.73
N TYR A 250 -6.66 1.47 23.67
CA TYR A 250 -7.43 0.93 22.55
C TYR A 250 -6.51 0.19 21.57
N SER A 251 -6.73 -1.11 21.44
CA SER A 251 -6.07 -1.94 20.44
C SER A 251 -6.69 -1.70 19.06
N CYS A 252 -6.17 -0.72 18.32
CA CYS A 252 -6.68 -0.26 17.04
C CYS A 252 -6.17 -1.14 15.89
N PRO A 253 -7.04 -1.86 15.16
CA PRO A 253 -6.60 -2.70 14.05
C PRO A 253 -6.18 -1.85 12.83
N VAL A 254 -5.14 -2.28 12.13
CA VAL A 254 -4.64 -1.68 10.90
C VAL A 254 -4.99 -2.58 9.72
N TYR A 255 -5.64 -2.00 8.70
CA TYR A 255 -6.04 -2.69 7.49
C TYR A 255 -5.40 -2.08 6.23
N LYS A 256 -5.15 -2.90 5.21
CA LYS A 256 -4.61 -2.44 3.92
C LYS A 256 -5.59 -1.53 3.18
N THR A 257 -6.89 -1.84 3.25
CA THR A 257 -7.97 -1.10 2.59
C THR A 257 -9.18 -0.96 3.51
N SER A 258 -10.14 -0.11 3.15
CA SER A 258 -11.39 0.10 3.87
C SER A 258 -12.31 -1.14 3.89
N VAL A 259 -12.18 -2.05 2.93
CA VAL A 259 -12.84 -3.37 2.98
C VAL A 259 -12.06 -4.27 3.92
N ARG A 260 -12.48 -4.29 5.18
CA ARG A 260 -11.81 -5.02 6.27
C ARG A 260 -11.98 -6.53 6.17
N ALA A 261 -13.03 -6.97 5.46
CA ALA A 261 -13.22 -8.38 5.12
C ALA A 261 -12.20 -8.80 4.06
N GLY A 262 -11.58 -9.92 4.24
CA GLY A 262 -10.67 -10.57 3.30
C GLY A 262 -10.79 -12.08 3.42
N MET A 263 -10.11 -12.83 2.55
CA MET A 263 -9.94 -14.27 2.77
C MET A 263 -9.29 -14.49 4.14
N LEU A 264 -9.75 -15.47 4.87
CA LEU A 264 -9.12 -15.85 6.13
C LEU A 264 -7.77 -16.53 5.84
N SER A 265 -6.74 -16.09 6.55
CA SER A 265 -5.46 -16.78 6.58
C SER A 265 -5.58 -18.11 7.34
N THR A 266 -4.55 -18.92 7.32
CA THR A 266 -4.46 -20.16 8.12
C THR A 266 -4.59 -19.91 9.62
N THR A 267 -4.35 -18.67 10.08
CA THR A 267 -4.51 -18.24 11.48
C THR A 267 -5.90 -17.68 11.79
N GLY A 268 -6.83 -17.71 10.82
CA GLY A 268 -8.20 -17.21 10.98
C GLY A 268 -8.33 -15.67 10.90
N GLN A 269 -7.26 -14.94 10.62
CA GLN A 269 -7.29 -13.50 10.44
C GLN A 269 -7.53 -13.12 8.97
N SER A 270 -8.15 -11.96 8.73
CA SER A 270 -8.30 -11.41 7.39
C SER A 270 -6.93 -11.14 6.75
N THR A 271 -6.76 -11.51 5.48
CA THR A 271 -5.54 -11.18 4.71
C THR A 271 -5.36 -9.67 4.50
N ASN A 272 -6.39 -8.88 4.77
CA ASN A 272 -6.37 -7.42 4.74
C ASN A 272 -5.86 -6.81 6.05
N PHE A 273 -5.90 -7.53 7.15
CA PHE A 273 -5.37 -7.11 8.45
C PHE A 273 -3.83 -7.14 8.44
N ILE A 274 -3.22 -6.14 9.05
CA ILE A 274 -1.75 -6.02 9.14
C ILE A 274 -1.27 -6.27 10.56
N ILE A 275 -1.69 -5.42 11.48
CA ILE A 275 -1.25 -5.41 12.88
C ILE A 275 -2.28 -4.64 13.72
N THR A 276 -2.16 -4.70 15.02
CA THR A 276 -2.89 -3.85 15.97
C THR A 276 -1.93 -2.83 16.56
N VAL A 277 -2.37 -1.59 16.66
CA VAL A 277 -1.63 -0.47 17.28
C VAL A 277 -2.35 -0.07 18.55
N GLU A 278 -1.66 -0.15 19.68
CA GLU A 278 -2.19 0.30 20.97
C GLU A 278 -2.12 1.83 21.04
N MET A 279 -3.23 2.44 21.44
CA MET A 279 -3.41 3.89 21.50
C MET A 279 -4.04 4.32 22.83
N PRO A 280 -3.49 5.34 23.48
CA PRO A 280 -4.10 5.89 24.69
C PRO A 280 -5.48 6.48 24.41
N THR A 281 -6.40 6.26 25.35
CA THR A 281 -7.79 6.72 25.29
C THR A 281 -8.33 7.06 26.67
N LYS A 282 -9.27 8.02 26.75
CA LYS A 282 -10.04 8.31 27.97
C LYS A 282 -11.30 7.45 28.08
N GLU A 283 -11.81 6.98 26.93
CA GLU A 283 -12.98 6.14 26.87
C GLU A 283 -12.58 4.67 27.01
N LEU A 284 -13.53 3.83 27.46
CA LEU A 284 -13.31 2.40 27.48
C LEU A 284 -13.02 1.89 26.05
N PRO A 285 -12.05 0.96 25.84
CA PRO A 285 -11.73 0.41 24.51
C PRO A 285 -12.95 -0.11 23.74
N ARG A 286 -13.96 -0.62 24.44
CA ARG A 286 -15.23 -1.09 23.86
C ARG A 286 -15.97 0.00 23.08
N VAL A 287 -15.85 1.27 23.46
CA VAL A 287 -16.50 2.38 22.75
C VAL A 287 -15.97 2.46 21.32
N TRP A 288 -14.67 2.34 21.13
CA TRP A 288 -14.02 2.40 19.82
C TRP A 288 -14.29 1.15 18.97
N ILE A 289 -14.40 -0.01 19.61
CA ILE A 289 -14.82 -1.26 18.92
C ILE A 289 -16.24 -1.08 18.36
N LEU A 290 -17.17 -0.53 19.13
CA LEU A 290 -18.55 -0.29 18.70
C LEU A 290 -18.65 0.77 17.58
N LYS A 291 -17.75 1.76 17.56
CA LYS A 291 -17.60 2.74 16.47
C LYS A 291 -16.86 2.16 15.27
N ALA A 292 -16.40 0.92 15.36
CA ALA A 292 -15.55 0.28 14.36
C ALA A 292 -14.31 1.10 13.99
N ALA A 293 -13.70 1.79 14.98
CA ALA A 293 -12.49 2.56 14.76
C ALA A 293 -11.36 1.66 14.26
N ALA A 294 -10.64 2.11 13.24
CA ALA A 294 -9.53 1.36 12.64
C ALA A 294 -8.56 2.29 11.90
N LEU A 295 -7.34 1.83 11.72
CA LEU A 295 -6.37 2.48 10.84
C LEU A 295 -6.41 1.84 9.45
N LEU A 296 -6.35 2.67 8.41
CA LEU A 296 -6.33 2.27 7.01
C LEU A 296 -5.02 2.74 6.37
N CYS A 297 -4.38 1.86 5.59
CA CYS A 297 -3.17 2.22 4.84
C CYS A 297 -3.48 3.04 3.61
N GLN A 298 -4.67 2.92 3.03
CA GLN A 298 -5.06 3.68 1.85
C GLN A 298 -6.56 3.96 1.84
N LEU A 299 -6.91 5.10 1.24
CA LEU A 299 -8.28 5.49 0.96
C LEU A 299 -8.69 5.03 -0.44
N ASN A 300 -9.98 5.02 -0.72
CA ASN A 300 -10.54 4.52 -2.00
C ASN A 300 -10.52 5.57 -3.12
N GLU A 301 -10.06 6.78 -2.84
CA GLU A 301 -10.06 7.93 -3.76
C GLU A 301 -8.83 7.95 -4.67
#